data_741676f6afad72ada4b88300526ed6c9
#
_entry.id   741676f6afad72ada4b88300526ed6c9
#
_cell.length_a   1.000
_cell.length_b   1.000
_cell.length_c   1.000
_cell.angle_alpha   90.00
_cell.angle_beta   90.00
_cell.angle_gamma   90.00
#
_symmetry.space_group_name_H-M   'P 1'
#
loop_
_entity.id
_entity.type
_entity.pdbx_description
1 polymer ?
#
loop_
_entity_poly.entity_id
_entity_poly.type
_entity_poly.pdbx_seq_one_letter_code
_entity_poly.pdbx_strand_id
1 'polypeptide(L)'
;MLAKAVAGEAGVPFFSMSGSDFVEMFVGVGASRVRDLFRQAKEKAPCIIFIDEIDAVGRARSKNPAMGGNDERENTLNALLTEMDGFGTNSGVIILAATNRADMLDKALLRAGRFDRQITVDLPDLTERKEIFQVHLRKVKIDETVDIDFLSRQTPGFSGADIANVCNEAALIAARHNSNKVGKQDFLDAVDRIIGGLEKKTKVMTEAEKRTIALHEAGHATVSWFCEHANPLVKVSIVPRGRALGAAWYLPEERQITTKEQMLDEMCALLGGRAAEELFTGHISTGAMNDLERATKSAFGMVAYAGMSDRLPNICYYNNQEYQFQRPYSETTAKIIDDEVLKLVNDEYARAKTLLKEHAKGHNELAELLMTREVIFAEDVERIFGKRPWVSRSEEIIEDNTPKLEDMPEVVRQAQKEHEESLAKQAALPTDTAEKADDNTSEKPTDDKTEPTEK
;
A
#
# COMPACT_ATOMS: atom_id res chain seq x y z
N MET A 1 7.30 -2.33 19.12
CA MET A 1 8.73 -2.31 18.78
C MET A 1 9.40 -1.05 19.29
N LEU A 2 8.99 0.15 18.91
CA LEU A 2 9.60 1.44 19.31
C LEU A 2 9.81 1.57 20.82
N ALA A 3 8.77 1.31 21.64
CA ALA A 3 8.87 1.40 23.10
C ALA A 3 9.93 0.46 23.70
N LYS A 4 10.10 -0.76 23.14
CA LYS A 4 11.17 -1.69 23.55
C LYS A 4 12.55 -1.20 23.13
N ALA A 5 12.67 -0.59 21.95
CA ALA A 5 13.93 -0.01 21.50
C ALA A 5 14.36 1.15 22.39
N VAL A 6 13.44 2.05 22.77
CA VAL A 6 13.70 3.14 23.70
C VAL A 6 14.18 2.63 25.06
N ALA A 7 13.53 1.60 25.61
CA ALA A 7 13.95 1.00 26.89
C ALA A 7 15.33 0.33 26.80
N GLY A 8 15.63 -0.34 25.67
CA GLY A 8 16.91 -0.95 25.40
C GLY A 8 18.03 0.07 25.29
N GLU A 9 17.81 1.18 24.59
CA GLU A 9 18.77 2.27 24.44
C GLU A 9 19.00 2.99 25.77
N ALA A 10 17.93 3.19 26.55
CA ALA A 10 18.03 3.79 27.89
C ALA A 10 18.59 2.85 28.95
N GLY A 11 18.72 1.55 28.68
CA GLY A 11 19.23 0.56 29.62
C GLY A 11 18.37 0.37 30.87
N VAL A 12 17.03 0.58 30.77
CA VAL A 12 16.11 0.54 31.92
C VAL A 12 15.15 -0.65 31.82
N PRO A 13 14.62 -1.15 32.97
CA PRO A 13 13.58 -2.17 32.99
C PRO A 13 12.34 -1.75 32.18
N PHE A 14 11.75 -2.73 31.49
CA PHE A 14 10.58 -2.54 30.61
C PHE A 14 9.43 -3.42 31.04
N PHE A 15 8.31 -2.81 31.43
CA PHE A 15 7.05 -3.48 31.74
C PHE A 15 6.08 -3.29 30.57
N SER A 16 5.49 -4.37 30.07
CA SER A 16 4.54 -4.30 28.94
C SER A 16 3.27 -5.02 29.29
N MET A 17 2.14 -4.37 29.05
CA MET A 17 0.80 -4.91 29.22
C MET A 17 -0.12 -4.42 28.12
N SER A 18 -1.14 -5.20 27.75
CA SER A 18 -2.20 -4.74 26.85
C SER A 18 -3.31 -4.08 27.67
N GLY A 19 -3.95 -3.04 27.12
CA GLY A 19 -5.15 -2.45 27.68
C GLY A 19 -6.28 -3.48 27.86
N SER A 20 -6.35 -4.48 26.99
CA SER A 20 -7.29 -5.60 27.10
C SER A 20 -7.06 -6.47 28.34
N ASP A 21 -5.82 -6.57 28.84
CA ASP A 21 -5.49 -7.36 30.04
C ASP A 21 -6.10 -6.76 31.32
N PHE A 22 -6.51 -5.51 31.28
CA PHE A 22 -7.18 -4.83 32.36
C PHE A 22 -8.71 -4.98 32.32
N VAL A 23 -9.26 -5.46 31.19
CA VAL A 23 -10.71 -5.64 31.01
C VAL A 23 -11.09 -7.06 31.39
N GLU A 24 -11.63 -7.22 32.59
CA GLU A 24 -12.08 -8.53 33.11
C GLU A 24 -13.57 -8.49 33.43
N MET A 25 -14.20 -9.66 33.47
CA MET A 25 -15.61 -9.78 33.83
C MET A 25 -15.88 -9.65 35.34
N PHE A 26 -14.83 -9.78 36.17
CA PHE A 26 -14.97 -9.73 37.64
C PHE A 26 -14.61 -8.34 38.16
N VAL A 27 -15.51 -7.80 39.00
CA VAL A 27 -15.39 -6.44 39.56
C VAL A 27 -14.10 -6.30 40.39
N GLY A 28 -13.32 -5.25 40.10
CA GLY A 28 -12.11 -4.87 40.86
C GLY A 28 -10.83 -5.58 40.40
N VAL A 29 -10.88 -6.59 39.55
CA VAL A 29 -9.68 -7.32 39.09
C VAL A 29 -8.81 -6.41 38.19
N GLY A 30 -9.40 -5.67 37.27
CA GLY A 30 -8.67 -4.73 36.38
C GLY A 30 -7.97 -3.63 37.19
N ALA A 31 -8.67 -3.02 38.13
CA ALA A 31 -8.10 -1.99 39.00
C ALA A 31 -6.99 -2.56 39.94
N SER A 32 -7.07 -3.82 40.34
CA SER A 32 -6.01 -4.47 41.13
C SER A 32 -4.75 -4.68 40.27
N ARG A 33 -4.89 -5.13 39.00
CA ARG A 33 -3.77 -5.33 38.09
C ARG A 33 -3.06 -4.01 37.79
N VAL A 34 -3.82 -2.91 37.61
CA VAL A 34 -3.24 -1.58 37.45
C VAL A 34 -2.35 -1.26 38.65
N ARG A 35 -2.88 -1.36 39.89
CA ARG A 35 -2.12 -1.06 41.10
C ARG A 35 -0.87 -1.92 41.24
N ASP A 36 -0.99 -3.23 40.93
CA ASP A 36 0.14 -4.16 41.02
C ASP A 36 1.25 -3.80 39.97
N LEU A 37 0.88 -3.47 38.75
CA LEU A 37 1.82 -3.01 37.74
C LEU A 37 2.59 -1.78 38.17
N PHE A 38 1.87 -0.78 38.67
CA PHE A 38 2.47 0.48 39.10
C PHE A 38 3.33 0.32 40.35
N ARG A 39 2.94 -0.55 41.28
CA ARG A 39 3.77 -0.91 42.46
C ARG A 39 5.09 -1.54 42.04
N GLN A 40 5.04 -2.57 41.14
CA GLN A 40 6.25 -3.24 40.64
C GLN A 40 7.18 -2.26 39.91
N ALA A 41 6.60 -1.32 39.15
CA ALA A 41 7.37 -0.30 38.46
C ALA A 41 8.05 0.67 39.45
N LYS A 42 7.37 1.10 40.51
CA LYS A 42 7.97 1.93 41.58
C LYS A 42 9.16 1.24 42.26
N GLU A 43 9.06 -0.06 42.49
CA GLU A 43 10.14 -0.85 43.12
C GLU A 43 11.38 -1.01 42.22
N LYS A 44 11.20 -0.88 40.90
CA LYS A 44 12.26 -1.05 39.91
C LYS A 44 12.61 0.22 39.12
N ALA A 45 12.27 1.38 39.69
CA ALA A 45 12.64 2.65 39.08
C ALA A 45 14.16 2.86 39.06
N PRO A 46 14.76 3.45 37.98
CA PRO A 46 14.07 3.99 36.81
C PRO A 46 13.59 2.90 35.83
N CYS A 47 12.36 3.02 35.30
CA CYS A 47 11.82 2.04 34.38
C CYS A 47 10.78 2.67 33.41
N ILE A 48 10.39 1.88 32.41
CA ILE A 48 9.33 2.24 31.43
C ILE A 48 8.17 1.27 31.58
N ILE A 49 6.96 1.81 31.73
CA ILE A 49 5.69 1.07 31.59
C ILE A 49 5.17 1.33 30.18
N PHE A 50 4.84 0.28 29.43
CA PHE A 50 4.21 0.38 28.13
C PHE A 50 2.83 -0.31 28.15
N ILE A 51 1.79 0.44 27.79
CA ILE A 51 0.41 -0.03 27.71
C ILE A 51 0.00 0.01 26.25
N ASP A 52 -0.16 -1.15 25.65
CA ASP A 52 -0.65 -1.26 24.26
C ASP A 52 -2.19 -1.24 24.26
N GLU A 53 -2.79 -0.79 23.15
CA GLU A 53 -4.25 -0.72 23.01
C GLU A 53 -4.94 -0.03 24.20
N ILE A 54 -4.42 1.11 24.62
CA ILE A 54 -4.94 1.83 25.80
C ILE A 54 -6.42 2.20 25.66
N ASP A 55 -6.95 2.32 24.44
CA ASP A 55 -8.36 2.58 24.16
C ASP A 55 -9.28 1.45 24.65
N ALA A 56 -8.77 0.25 24.90
CA ALA A 56 -9.54 -0.81 25.54
C ALA A 56 -10.05 -0.37 26.93
N VAL A 57 -9.28 0.37 27.71
CA VAL A 57 -9.63 0.90 29.03
C VAL A 57 -9.98 2.38 28.97
N GLY A 58 -9.25 3.14 28.18
CA GLY A 58 -9.25 4.60 28.15
C GLY A 58 -10.34 5.27 27.31
N ARG A 59 -11.33 4.55 26.80
CA ARG A 59 -12.39 5.11 25.94
C ARG A 59 -13.26 6.12 26.73
N ALA A 60 -13.60 7.24 26.10
CA ALA A 60 -14.49 8.24 26.64
C ALA A 60 -15.86 7.65 27.06
N ARG A 61 -16.42 8.20 28.12
CA ARG A 61 -17.69 7.76 28.71
C ARG A 61 -18.83 7.89 27.69
N SER A 62 -19.62 6.83 27.53
CA SER A 62 -20.83 6.88 26.73
C SER A 62 -21.88 7.75 27.42
N LYS A 63 -22.47 8.67 26.64
CA LYS A 63 -23.58 9.53 27.13
C LYS A 63 -24.89 8.75 27.35
N ASN A 64 -24.94 7.44 27.02
CA ASN A 64 -26.14 6.61 27.14
C ASN A 64 -26.03 5.61 28.28
N PRO A 65 -26.71 5.81 29.42
CA PRO A 65 -26.65 4.93 30.60
C PRO A 65 -27.31 3.57 30.45
N ALA A 66 -28.01 3.33 29.34
CA ALA A 66 -28.86 2.13 29.16
C ALA A 66 -28.11 0.84 28.76
N MET A 67 -26.80 0.88 28.56
CA MET A 67 -25.96 -0.30 28.32
C MET A 67 -25.08 -0.57 29.54
N GLY A 68 -25.65 -1.25 30.52
CA GLY A 68 -25.01 -1.68 31.77
C GLY A 68 -23.86 -2.67 31.51
N GLY A 69 -22.68 -2.19 31.21
CA GLY A 69 -21.45 -2.96 31.01
C GLY A 69 -20.18 -2.14 31.23
N ASN A 70 -20.32 -0.89 31.64
CA ASN A 70 -19.20 0.07 31.70
C ASN A 70 -18.58 0.27 33.09
N ASP A 71 -19.20 -0.20 34.17
CA ASP A 71 -18.77 0.14 35.53
C ASP A 71 -17.36 -0.38 35.86
N GLU A 72 -17.02 -1.61 35.44
CA GLU A 72 -15.70 -2.19 35.71
C GLU A 72 -14.60 -1.49 34.95
N ARG A 73 -14.87 -1.14 33.70
CA ARG A 73 -13.95 -0.41 32.86
C ARG A 73 -13.70 1.02 33.40
N GLU A 74 -14.75 1.70 33.86
CA GLU A 74 -14.61 3.03 34.48
C GLU A 74 -13.84 2.93 35.81
N ASN A 75 -14.04 1.87 36.61
CA ASN A 75 -13.26 1.63 37.80
C ASN A 75 -11.79 1.41 37.51
N THR A 76 -11.48 0.66 36.46
CA THR A 76 -10.11 0.42 36.01
C THR A 76 -9.47 1.71 35.47
N LEU A 77 -10.19 2.49 34.67
CA LEU A 77 -9.73 3.79 34.19
C LEU A 77 -9.43 4.73 35.35
N ASN A 78 -10.35 4.82 36.34
CA ASN A 78 -10.15 5.67 37.52
C ASN A 78 -8.94 5.21 38.36
N ALA A 79 -8.70 3.90 38.47
CA ALA A 79 -7.51 3.37 39.12
C ALA A 79 -6.23 3.77 38.37
N LEU A 80 -6.25 3.65 37.03
CA LEU A 80 -5.13 4.09 36.17
C LEU A 80 -4.83 5.58 36.36
N LEU A 81 -5.85 6.43 36.28
CA LEU A 81 -5.71 7.87 36.48
C LEU A 81 -5.14 8.20 37.88
N THR A 82 -5.62 7.51 38.91
CA THR A 82 -5.15 7.71 40.30
C THR A 82 -3.70 7.30 40.46
N GLU A 83 -3.29 6.17 39.90
CA GLU A 83 -1.90 5.72 39.97
C GLU A 83 -0.96 6.67 39.18
N MET A 84 -1.40 7.17 38.01
CA MET A 84 -0.64 8.17 37.24
C MET A 84 -0.46 9.47 38.03
N ASP A 85 -1.51 9.97 38.67
CA ASP A 85 -1.43 11.19 39.51
C ASP A 85 -0.58 10.97 40.79
N GLY A 86 -0.46 9.74 41.25
CA GLY A 86 0.37 9.34 42.41
C GLY A 86 1.87 9.26 42.10
N PHE A 87 2.29 9.49 40.85
CA PHE A 87 3.70 9.67 40.49
C PHE A 87 4.08 11.15 40.68
N GLY A 88 4.84 11.47 41.73
CA GLY A 88 5.49 12.74 41.83
C GLY A 88 6.50 12.94 40.67
N THR A 89 6.84 14.18 40.36
CA THR A 89 7.71 14.62 39.24
C THR A 89 9.09 13.94 39.20
N ASN A 90 9.49 13.16 40.20
CA ASN A 90 10.81 12.52 40.30
C ASN A 90 10.75 11.01 40.55
N SER A 91 9.67 10.33 40.20
CA SER A 91 9.53 8.88 40.45
C SER A 91 10.42 7.97 39.58
N GLY A 92 11.06 8.52 38.53
CA GLY A 92 11.90 7.74 37.61
C GLY A 92 11.10 6.72 36.77
N VAL A 93 9.77 6.79 36.75
CA VAL A 93 8.91 5.91 35.92
C VAL A 93 8.33 6.70 34.76
N ILE A 94 8.55 6.22 33.54
CA ILE A 94 7.98 6.78 32.33
C ILE A 94 6.87 5.88 31.84
N ILE A 95 5.69 6.46 31.57
CA ILE A 95 4.55 5.71 31.05
C ILE A 95 4.41 6.03 29.56
N LEU A 96 4.43 4.99 28.74
CA LEU A 96 4.14 5.04 27.32
C LEU A 96 2.85 4.26 27.05
N ALA A 97 1.99 4.81 26.19
CA ALA A 97 0.83 4.08 25.70
C ALA A 97 0.74 4.12 24.19
N ALA A 98 0.14 3.11 23.59
CA ALA A 98 -0.15 3.07 22.16
C ALA A 98 -1.64 2.83 21.91
N THR A 99 -2.16 3.46 20.86
CA THR A 99 -3.52 3.25 20.37
C THR A 99 -3.64 3.60 18.91
N ASN A 100 -4.50 2.89 18.20
CA ASN A 100 -4.92 3.23 16.83
C ASN A 100 -6.13 4.18 16.81
N ARG A 101 -6.68 4.53 17.98
CA ARG A 101 -7.93 5.28 18.13
C ARG A 101 -7.80 6.39 19.17
N ALA A 102 -6.85 7.29 18.97
CA ALA A 102 -6.60 8.41 19.89
C ALA A 102 -7.84 9.33 20.06
N ASP A 103 -8.69 9.42 19.04
CA ASP A 103 -9.97 10.15 19.02
C ASP A 103 -10.99 9.61 20.03
N MET A 104 -10.87 8.35 20.42
CA MET A 104 -11.79 7.68 21.34
C MET A 104 -11.37 7.80 22.81
N LEU A 105 -10.17 8.32 23.10
CA LEU A 105 -9.65 8.38 24.46
C LEU A 105 -10.38 9.44 25.31
N ASP A 106 -10.57 9.09 26.59
CA ASP A 106 -11.08 10.04 27.57
C ASP A 106 -10.09 11.22 27.73
N LYS A 107 -10.61 12.44 27.62
CA LYS A 107 -9.82 13.67 27.77
C LYS A 107 -9.05 13.76 29.09
N ALA A 108 -9.48 13.03 30.12
CA ALA A 108 -8.76 12.99 31.39
C ALA A 108 -7.39 12.32 31.27
N LEU A 109 -7.22 11.34 30.35
CA LEU A 109 -5.93 10.71 30.08
C LEU A 109 -4.93 11.65 29.43
N LEU A 110 -5.42 12.59 28.64
CA LEU A 110 -4.59 13.53 27.82
C LEU A 110 -4.23 14.83 28.55
N ARG A 111 -4.51 14.92 29.86
CA ARG A 111 -4.16 16.11 30.67
C ARG A 111 -2.68 16.12 31.06
N ALA A 112 -2.17 17.31 31.31
CA ALA A 112 -0.82 17.53 31.85
C ALA A 112 -0.58 16.67 33.10
N GLY A 113 0.60 16.03 33.18
CA GLY A 113 0.97 15.10 34.24
C GLY A 113 0.53 13.64 33.97
N ARG A 114 -0.12 13.36 32.86
CA ARG A 114 -0.50 12.03 32.38
C ARG A 114 0.08 11.80 30.99
N PHE A 115 -0.73 11.53 29.95
CA PHE A 115 -0.25 11.45 28.57
C PHE A 115 -0.29 12.84 27.92
N ASP A 116 0.60 13.70 28.33
CA ASP A 116 0.69 15.09 27.88
C ASP A 116 1.40 15.25 26.53
N ARG A 117 2.10 14.22 26.08
CA ARG A 117 2.78 14.20 24.79
C ARG A 117 2.17 13.12 23.88
N GLN A 118 1.67 13.57 22.74
CA GLN A 118 1.15 12.70 21.70
C GLN A 118 2.15 12.70 20.54
N ILE A 119 2.54 11.50 20.13
CA ILE A 119 3.45 11.27 19.01
C ILE A 119 2.66 10.47 17.98
N THR A 120 2.41 11.07 16.83
CA THR A 120 1.83 10.38 15.69
C THR A 120 2.92 9.58 14.99
N VAL A 121 2.64 8.32 14.69
CA VAL A 121 3.52 7.46 13.89
C VAL A 121 2.85 7.25 12.56
N ASP A 122 3.33 7.94 11.55
CA ASP A 122 2.82 7.85 10.19
C ASP A 122 3.35 6.60 9.48
N LEU A 123 2.79 6.31 8.31
CA LEU A 123 3.34 5.29 7.43
C LEU A 123 4.70 5.74 6.89
N PRO A 124 5.64 4.82 6.68
CA PRO A 124 6.97 5.18 6.23
C PRO A 124 6.97 5.76 4.81
N ASP A 125 7.77 6.80 4.60
CA ASP A 125 8.05 7.36 3.29
C ASP A 125 8.95 6.44 2.43
N LEU A 126 9.26 6.86 1.20
CA LEU A 126 10.08 6.07 0.27
C LEU A 126 11.45 5.71 0.86
N THR A 127 12.11 6.65 1.52
CA THR A 127 13.46 6.49 2.10
C THR A 127 13.41 5.55 3.31
N GLU A 128 12.45 5.76 4.18
CA GLU A 128 12.22 4.93 5.36
C GLU A 128 11.84 3.49 4.97
N ARG A 129 11.02 3.30 3.93
CA ARG A 129 10.71 1.95 3.40
C ARG A 129 11.96 1.25 2.88
N LYS A 130 12.87 1.97 2.21
CA LYS A 130 14.16 1.42 1.78
C LYS A 130 14.98 0.92 2.96
N GLU A 131 15.08 1.71 4.04
CA GLU A 131 15.79 1.29 5.27
C GLU A 131 15.11 0.09 5.94
N ILE A 132 13.78 0.05 5.97
CA ILE A 132 13.01 -1.08 6.52
C ILE A 132 13.28 -2.36 5.70
N PHE A 133 13.29 -2.28 4.36
CA PHE A 133 13.68 -3.41 3.51
C PHE A 133 15.09 -3.88 3.82
N GLN A 134 16.06 -2.97 3.95
CA GLN A 134 17.45 -3.33 4.31
C GLN A 134 17.52 -4.09 5.62
N VAL A 135 16.73 -3.71 6.63
CA VAL A 135 16.68 -4.41 7.93
C VAL A 135 16.12 -5.82 7.77
N HIS A 136 15.00 -5.98 7.06
CA HIS A 136 14.36 -7.29 6.92
C HIS A 136 15.12 -8.23 5.97
N LEU A 137 15.77 -7.69 4.95
CA LEU A 137 16.56 -8.47 3.99
C LEU A 137 17.88 -9.00 4.54
N ARG A 138 18.40 -8.47 5.67
CA ARG A 138 19.63 -8.98 6.30
C ARG A 138 19.61 -10.49 6.59
N LYS A 139 18.44 -11.07 6.79
CA LYS A 139 18.25 -12.50 7.10
C LYS A 139 17.82 -13.34 5.89
N VAL A 140 17.60 -12.71 4.75
CA VAL A 140 17.10 -13.34 3.53
C VAL A 140 18.25 -13.43 2.52
N LYS A 141 18.43 -14.59 1.90
CA LYS A 141 19.40 -14.75 0.81
C LYS A 141 18.77 -14.26 -0.48
N ILE A 142 19.11 -13.06 -0.90
CA ILE A 142 18.64 -12.44 -2.15
C ILE A 142 19.63 -12.73 -3.29
N ASP A 143 19.16 -12.68 -4.53
CA ASP A 143 19.99 -12.73 -5.73
C ASP A 143 20.34 -11.31 -6.23
N GLU A 144 21.10 -11.24 -7.32
CA GLU A 144 21.57 -9.99 -7.92
C GLU A 144 20.48 -9.20 -8.65
N THR A 145 19.30 -9.80 -8.88
CA THR A 145 18.18 -9.13 -9.56
C THR A 145 17.35 -8.26 -8.62
N VAL A 146 17.58 -8.37 -7.30
CA VAL A 146 16.80 -7.66 -6.29
C VAL A 146 17.36 -6.26 -6.10
N ASP A 147 16.58 -5.27 -6.54
CA ASP A 147 16.83 -3.85 -6.31
C ASP A 147 15.91 -3.33 -5.20
N ILE A 148 16.52 -2.86 -4.11
CA ILE A 148 15.81 -2.36 -2.93
C ILE A 148 15.09 -1.04 -3.25
N ASP A 149 15.68 -0.19 -4.08
CA ASP A 149 15.05 1.06 -4.51
C ASP A 149 13.79 0.78 -5.32
N PHE A 150 13.86 -0.19 -6.22
CA PHE A 150 12.70 -0.66 -6.96
C PHE A 150 11.62 -1.22 -6.02
N LEU A 151 11.97 -2.09 -5.06
CA LEU A 151 11.00 -2.65 -4.09
C LEU A 151 10.33 -1.58 -3.24
N SER A 152 11.09 -0.56 -2.81
CA SER A 152 10.55 0.56 -2.03
C SER A 152 9.53 1.36 -2.81
N ARG A 153 9.76 1.54 -4.11
CA ARG A 153 8.81 2.19 -5.04
C ARG A 153 7.56 1.35 -5.27
N GLN A 154 7.68 0.02 -5.26
CA GLN A 154 6.55 -0.91 -5.48
C GLN A 154 5.62 -1.07 -4.26
N THR A 155 5.97 -0.51 -3.11
CA THR A 155 5.26 -0.69 -1.84
C THR A 155 4.83 0.64 -1.18
N PRO A 156 4.23 1.59 -1.92
CA PRO A 156 3.74 2.82 -1.30
C PRO A 156 2.60 2.52 -0.33
N GLY A 157 2.55 3.27 0.78
CA GLY A 157 1.55 3.09 1.81
C GLY A 157 1.68 1.80 2.64
N PHE A 158 2.77 1.02 2.48
CA PHE A 158 3.02 -0.15 3.30
C PHE A 158 3.64 0.27 4.63
N SER A 159 3.13 -0.35 5.70
CA SER A 159 3.75 -0.25 7.02
C SER A 159 5.01 -1.13 7.12
N GLY A 160 5.81 -0.93 8.15
CA GLY A 160 6.94 -1.82 8.42
C GLY A 160 6.54 -3.29 8.60
N ALA A 161 5.32 -3.55 9.10
CA ALA A 161 4.78 -4.90 9.21
C ALA A 161 4.45 -5.51 7.84
N ASP A 162 3.88 -4.72 6.93
CA ASP A 162 3.59 -5.15 5.56
C ASP A 162 4.88 -5.47 4.80
N ILE A 163 5.92 -4.65 4.94
CA ILE A 163 7.23 -4.88 4.33
C ILE A 163 7.87 -6.17 4.89
N ALA A 164 7.80 -6.38 6.20
CA ALA A 164 8.26 -7.63 6.81
C ALA A 164 7.52 -8.85 6.24
N ASN A 165 6.21 -8.71 6.04
CA ASN A 165 5.37 -9.76 5.44
C ASN A 165 5.74 -10.01 3.97
N VAL A 166 6.01 -8.95 3.18
CA VAL A 166 6.52 -9.07 1.80
C VAL A 166 7.81 -9.89 1.76
N CYS A 167 8.78 -9.56 2.62
CA CYS A 167 10.06 -10.27 2.67
C CYS A 167 9.88 -11.76 3.03
N ASN A 168 8.98 -12.06 3.98
CA ASN A 168 8.67 -13.43 4.36
C ASN A 168 7.93 -14.20 3.26
N GLU A 169 6.94 -13.58 2.63
CA GLU A 169 6.15 -14.19 1.56
C GLU A 169 7.01 -14.46 0.32
N ALA A 170 7.89 -13.52 -0.06
CA ALA A 170 8.84 -13.71 -1.16
C ALA A 170 9.77 -14.91 -0.90
N ALA A 171 10.24 -15.08 0.33
CA ALA A 171 11.05 -16.25 0.70
C ALA A 171 10.25 -17.56 0.61
N LEU A 172 8.96 -17.55 0.98
CA LEU A 172 8.08 -18.71 0.83
C LEU A 172 7.81 -19.04 -0.65
N ILE A 173 7.68 -18.02 -1.51
CA ILE A 173 7.49 -18.21 -2.96
C ILE A 173 8.75 -18.80 -3.58
N ALA A 174 9.93 -18.26 -3.28
CA ALA A 174 11.21 -18.80 -3.73
C ALA A 174 11.41 -20.27 -3.30
N ALA A 175 11.05 -20.59 -2.05
CA ALA A 175 11.11 -21.98 -1.56
C ALA A 175 10.16 -22.92 -2.32
N ARG A 176 8.97 -22.47 -2.72
CA ARG A 176 8.05 -23.24 -3.58
C ARG A 176 8.60 -23.51 -4.98
N HIS A 177 9.41 -22.59 -5.49
CA HIS A 177 10.10 -22.75 -6.78
C HIS A 177 11.40 -23.54 -6.63
N ASN A 178 11.70 -24.11 -5.43
CA ASN A 178 12.95 -24.79 -5.10
C ASN A 178 14.20 -23.93 -5.32
N SER A 179 14.07 -22.60 -5.19
CA SER A 179 15.18 -21.67 -5.29
C SER A 179 15.86 -21.50 -3.92
N ASN A 180 17.19 -21.43 -3.93
CA ASN A 180 18.00 -21.18 -2.72
C ASN A 180 18.21 -19.68 -2.44
N LYS A 181 17.79 -18.80 -3.37
CA LYS A 181 17.85 -17.35 -3.28
C LYS A 181 16.51 -16.77 -3.71
N VAL A 182 16.18 -15.62 -3.15
CA VAL A 182 14.95 -14.87 -3.49
C VAL A 182 15.28 -13.87 -4.58
N GLY A 183 14.56 -13.93 -5.69
CA GLY A 183 14.74 -13.04 -6.84
C GLY A 183 13.69 -11.91 -6.90
N LYS A 184 13.90 -10.96 -7.82
CA LYS A 184 12.98 -9.85 -8.07
C LYS A 184 11.54 -10.33 -8.31
N GLN A 185 11.36 -11.41 -9.09
CA GLN A 185 10.03 -11.93 -9.41
C GLN A 185 9.30 -12.45 -8.16
N ASP A 186 10.01 -13.13 -7.24
CA ASP A 186 9.40 -13.63 -6.00
C ASP A 186 8.87 -12.49 -5.13
N PHE A 187 9.56 -11.32 -5.12
CA PHE A 187 9.08 -10.12 -4.43
C PHE A 187 7.85 -9.51 -5.10
N LEU A 188 7.82 -9.43 -6.43
CA LEU A 188 6.66 -8.95 -7.17
C LEU A 188 5.43 -9.84 -6.91
N ASP A 189 5.62 -11.15 -6.94
CA ASP A 189 4.55 -12.11 -6.66
C ASP A 189 4.08 -12.02 -5.18
N ALA A 190 5.00 -11.72 -4.24
CA ALA A 190 4.67 -11.50 -2.85
C ALA A 190 3.83 -10.23 -2.64
N VAL A 191 4.22 -9.11 -3.27
CA VAL A 191 3.45 -7.86 -3.25
C VAL A 191 2.06 -8.09 -3.82
N ASP A 192 1.96 -8.78 -4.97
CA ASP A 192 0.69 -9.12 -5.58
C ASP A 192 -0.21 -9.93 -4.67
N ARG A 193 0.37 -10.92 -3.99
CA ARG A 193 -0.37 -11.79 -3.08
C ARG A 193 -0.89 -11.04 -1.85
N ILE A 194 -0.13 -10.07 -1.36
CA ILE A 194 -0.52 -9.26 -0.20
C ILE A 194 -1.62 -8.27 -0.59
N ILE A 195 -1.50 -7.59 -1.73
CA ILE A 195 -2.47 -6.59 -2.19
C ILE A 195 -3.72 -7.26 -2.76
N GLY A 196 -3.55 -8.21 -3.69
CA GLY A 196 -4.63 -8.81 -4.47
C GLY A 196 -5.17 -10.12 -3.91
N GLY A 197 -4.49 -10.72 -2.94
CA GLY A 197 -4.82 -12.05 -2.40
C GLY A 197 -4.29 -13.20 -3.26
N LEU A 198 -4.72 -14.42 -2.91
CA LEU A 198 -4.31 -15.63 -3.61
C LEU A 198 -4.90 -15.70 -5.01
N GLU A 199 -4.09 -16.11 -5.97
CA GLU A 199 -4.50 -16.42 -7.33
C GLU A 199 -5.50 -17.59 -7.35
N LYS A 200 -6.59 -17.43 -8.07
CA LYS A 200 -7.65 -18.44 -8.22
C LYS A 200 -7.51 -19.19 -9.56
N LYS A 201 -6.61 -20.16 -9.62
CA LYS A 201 -6.38 -20.99 -10.84
C LYS A 201 -7.59 -21.83 -11.27
N THR A 202 -8.56 -22.05 -10.39
CA THR A 202 -9.72 -22.91 -10.62
C THR A 202 -10.95 -22.15 -11.11
N LYS A 203 -10.89 -20.83 -11.29
CA LYS A 203 -12.03 -20.06 -11.76
C LYS A 203 -12.18 -20.25 -13.27
N VAL A 204 -13.20 -21.00 -13.67
CA VAL A 204 -13.56 -21.18 -15.07
C VAL A 204 -14.23 -19.90 -15.57
N MET A 205 -13.59 -19.23 -16.51
CA MET A 205 -14.13 -18.08 -17.23
C MET A 205 -14.35 -18.49 -18.70
N THR A 206 -15.41 -18.00 -19.31
CA THR A 206 -15.61 -18.12 -20.74
C THR A 206 -14.64 -17.17 -21.48
N GLU A 207 -14.31 -17.48 -22.73
CA GLU A 207 -13.46 -16.64 -23.57
C GLU A 207 -14.05 -15.23 -23.75
N ALA A 208 -15.37 -15.14 -23.84
CA ALA A 208 -16.09 -13.86 -23.92
C ALA A 208 -15.94 -13.02 -22.63
N GLU A 209 -16.05 -13.64 -21.46
CA GLU A 209 -15.82 -12.96 -20.18
C GLU A 209 -14.37 -12.51 -20.05
N LYS A 210 -13.41 -13.38 -20.39
CA LYS A 210 -11.98 -13.06 -20.39
C LYS A 210 -11.67 -11.85 -21.29
N ARG A 211 -12.28 -11.82 -22.48
CA ARG A 211 -12.14 -10.69 -23.40
C ARG A 211 -12.74 -9.39 -22.85
N THR A 212 -13.92 -9.47 -22.22
CA THR A 212 -14.54 -8.30 -21.59
C THR A 212 -13.65 -7.74 -20.48
N ILE A 213 -13.08 -8.62 -19.64
CA ILE A 213 -12.14 -8.23 -18.58
C ILE A 213 -10.88 -7.60 -19.20
N ALA A 214 -10.31 -8.19 -20.26
CA ALA A 214 -9.13 -7.65 -20.91
C ALA A 214 -9.36 -6.24 -21.49
N LEU A 215 -10.52 -6.02 -22.11
CA LEU A 215 -10.91 -4.68 -22.61
C LEU A 215 -11.10 -3.70 -21.46
N HIS A 216 -11.71 -4.13 -20.35
CA HIS A 216 -11.91 -3.33 -19.15
C HIS A 216 -10.58 -2.88 -18.53
N GLU A 217 -9.68 -3.82 -18.27
CA GLU A 217 -8.38 -3.53 -17.67
C GLU A 217 -7.46 -2.72 -18.61
N ALA A 218 -7.50 -3.01 -19.92
CA ALA A 218 -6.84 -2.19 -20.92
C ALA A 218 -7.40 -0.76 -20.96
N GLY A 219 -8.70 -0.58 -20.66
CA GLY A 219 -9.34 0.71 -20.54
C GLY A 219 -8.75 1.55 -19.42
N HIS A 220 -8.60 0.97 -18.23
CA HIS A 220 -7.91 1.61 -17.11
C HIS A 220 -6.47 2.02 -17.46
N ALA A 221 -5.71 1.10 -18.06
CA ALA A 221 -4.34 1.35 -18.46
C ALA A 221 -4.22 2.47 -19.49
N THR A 222 -5.08 2.45 -20.52
CA THR A 222 -5.07 3.47 -21.57
C THR A 222 -5.40 4.85 -21.03
N VAL A 223 -6.50 4.98 -20.26
CA VAL A 223 -6.92 6.28 -19.73
C VAL A 223 -5.88 6.83 -18.76
N SER A 224 -5.36 6.02 -17.86
CA SER A 224 -4.34 6.46 -16.90
C SER A 224 -3.03 6.89 -17.57
N TRP A 225 -2.65 6.27 -18.70
CA TRP A 225 -1.44 6.64 -19.43
C TRP A 225 -1.48 8.06 -19.99
N PHE A 226 -2.66 8.52 -20.40
CA PHE A 226 -2.89 9.84 -20.99
C PHE A 226 -3.46 10.87 -20.01
N CYS A 227 -3.67 10.53 -18.74
CA CYS A 227 -3.96 11.48 -17.68
C CYS A 227 -2.66 11.93 -17.00
N GLU A 228 -2.44 13.24 -16.92
CA GLU A 228 -1.20 13.85 -16.40
C GLU A 228 -0.93 13.43 -14.95
N HIS A 229 -1.96 13.54 -14.12
CA HIS A 229 -1.85 13.35 -12.68
C HIS A 229 -2.28 11.96 -12.22
N ALA A 230 -2.64 11.05 -13.14
CA ALA A 230 -2.91 9.67 -12.78
C ALA A 230 -1.64 8.96 -12.33
N ASN A 231 -1.79 8.10 -11.32
CA ASN A 231 -0.66 7.34 -10.79
C ASN A 231 0.02 6.50 -11.88
N PRO A 232 1.36 6.42 -11.91
CA PRO A 232 2.09 5.61 -12.87
C PRO A 232 1.64 4.16 -12.84
N LEU A 233 1.43 3.60 -14.03
CA LEU A 233 1.05 2.20 -14.17
C LEU A 233 2.28 1.31 -13.93
N VAL A 234 2.11 0.26 -13.13
CA VAL A 234 3.12 -0.79 -12.91
C VAL A 234 2.86 -1.98 -13.80
N LYS A 235 1.65 -2.52 -13.72
CA LYS A 235 1.23 -3.68 -14.50
C LYS A 235 -0.29 -3.76 -14.58
N VAL A 236 -0.77 -4.55 -15.53
CA VAL A 236 -2.17 -4.93 -15.69
C VAL A 236 -2.27 -6.44 -15.74
N SER A 237 -3.25 -7.01 -15.08
CA SER A 237 -3.47 -8.47 -15.07
C SER A 237 -4.95 -8.80 -15.16
N ILE A 238 -5.26 -9.83 -15.92
CA ILE A 238 -6.59 -10.43 -15.99
C ILE A 238 -6.66 -11.77 -15.25
N VAL A 239 -5.63 -12.08 -14.45
CA VAL A 239 -5.61 -13.26 -13.59
C VAL A 239 -6.49 -13.00 -12.36
N PRO A 240 -7.53 -13.82 -12.11
CA PRO A 240 -8.42 -13.60 -10.98
C PRO A 240 -7.71 -13.75 -9.63
N ARG A 241 -7.85 -12.74 -8.77
CA ARG A 241 -7.30 -12.75 -7.40
C ARG A 241 -8.35 -12.31 -6.40
N GLY A 242 -8.49 -13.01 -5.30
CA GLY A 242 -9.46 -12.65 -4.27
C GLY A 242 -10.89 -12.52 -4.82
N ARG A 243 -11.46 -11.32 -4.79
CA ARG A 243 -12.77 -10.98 -5.39
C ARG A 243 -12.66 -10.36 -6.78
N ALA A 244 -11.48 -9.87 -7.16
CA ALA A 244 -11.23 -9.23 -8.45
C ALA A 244 -11.09 -10.27 -9.57
N LEU A 245 -11.58 -9.92 -10.75
CA LEU A 245 -11.44 -10.71 -11.98
C LEU A 245 -10.20 -10.32 -12.78
N GLY A 246 -9.80 -9.07 -12.67
CA GLY A 246 -8.59 -8.47 -13.17
C GLY A 246 -8.19 -7.31 -12.26
N ALA A 247 -7.07 -6.67 -12.51
CA ALA A 247 -6.67 -5.44 -11.86
C ALA A 247 -5.55 -4.74 -12.65
N ALA A 248 -5.61 -3.41 -12.65
CA ALA A 248 -4.49 -2.56 -13.01
C ALA A 248 -3.81 -2.08 -11.72
N TRP A 249 -2.50 -2.29 -11.62
CA TRP A 249 -1.69 -1.86 -10.49
C TRP A 249 -0.99 -0.56 -10.83
N TYR A 250 -1.15 0.40 -9.96
CA TYR A 250 -0.53 1.70 -10.06
C TYR A 250 0.45 1.90 -8.93
N LEU A 251 1.43 2.74 -9.14
CA LEU A 251 2.33 3.24 -8.12
C LEU A 251 1.72 4.51 -7.52
N PRO A 252 1.05 4.45 -6.35
CA PRO A 252 0.52 5.67 -5.75
C PRO A 252 1.65 6.64 -5.45
N GLU A 253 1.53 7.86 -5.90
CA GLU A 253 2.48 8.91 -5.57
C GLU A 253 2.22 9.43 -4.15
N GLU A 254 3.27 9.54 -3.36
CA GLU A 254 3.20 10.11 -2.01
C GLU A 254 2.96 11.61 -2.08
N ARG A 255 1.72 12.01 -1.82
CA ARG A 255 1.30 13.42 -1.85
C ARG A 255 0.75 13.82 -0.50
N GLN A 256 1.24 14.96 0.02
CA GLN A 256 0.70 15.58 1.25
C GLN A 256 -0.58 16.36 0.96
N ILE A 257 -0.72 16.86 -0.26
CA ILE A 257 -1.85 17.67 -0.71
C ILE A 257 -2.26 17.15 -2.08
N THR A 258 -3.58 16.97 -2.29
CA THR A 258 -4.16 16.55 -3.58
C THR A 258 -4.95 17.71 -4.18
N THR A 259 -4.68 18.07 -5.44
CA THR A 259 -5.40 19.14 -6.15
C THR A 259 -6.70 18.60 -6.78
N LYS A 260 -7.55 19.52 -7.22
CA LYS A 260 -8.79 19.19 -7.92
C LYS A 260 -8.51 18.40 -9.21
N GLU A 261 -7.51 18.83 -9.98
CA GLU A 261 -7.11 18.22 -11.25
C GLU A 261 -6.62 16.78 -11.04
N GLN A 262 -5.85 16.54 -9.97
CA GLN A 262 -5.38 15.21 -9.60
C GLN A 262 -6.55 14.27 -9.27
N MET A 263 -7.52 14.73 -8.49
CA MET A 263 -8.71 13.94 -8.16
C MET A 263 -9.56 13.62 -9.40
N LEU A 264 -9.66 14.57 -10.34
CA LEU A 264 -10.37 14.37 -11.60
C LEU A 264 -9.65 13.35 -12.49
N ASP A 265 -8.32 13.43 -12.62
CA ASP A 265 -7.53 12.46 -13.40
C ASP A 265 -7.62 11.05 -12.84
N GLU A 266 -7.56 10.90 -11.51
CA GLU A 266 -7.77 9.61 -10.84
C GLU A 266 -9.20 9.07 -11.11
N MET A 267 -10.21 9.94 -11.06
CA MET A 267 -11.59 9.56 -11.35
C MET A 267 -11.77 9.15 -12.81
N CYS A 268 -11.16 9.89 -13.75
CA CYS A 268 -11.17 9.56 -15.16
C CYS A 268 -10.55 8.17 -15.41
N ALA A 269 -9.40 7.87 -14.80
CA ALA A 269 -8.73 6.58 -14.89
C ALA A 269 -9.59 5.44 -14.30
N LEU A 270 -10.26 5.65 -13.16
CA LEU A 270 -11.20 4.68 -12.58
C LEU A 270 -12.38 4.39 -13.52
N LEU A 271 -12.87 5.38 -14.24
CA LEU A 271 -13.99 5.20 -15.15
C LEU A 271 -13.60 4.60 -16.51
N GLY A 272 -12.28 4.48 -16.77
CA GLY A 272 -11.72 3.95 -18.02
C GLY A 272 -12.20 2.54 -18.35
N GLY A 273 -12.26 1.63 -17.38
CA GLY A 273 -12.73 0.26 -17.58
C GLY A 273 -14.20 0.21 -18.03
N ARG A 274 -15.07 0.94 -17.34
CA ARG A 274 -16.50 1.05 -17.71
C ARG A 274 -16.69 1.68 -19.08
N ALA A 275 -15.92 2.72 -19.40
CA ALA A 275 -15.97 3.39 -20.68
C ALA A 275 -15.50 2.46 -21.81
N ALA A 276 -14.49 1.65 -21.58
CA ALA A 276 -14.01 0.64 -22.53
C ALA A 276 -15.06 -0.45 -22.80
N GLU A 277 -15.71 -0.97 -21.76
CA GLU A 277 -16.82 -1.93 -21.94
C GLU A 277 -17.89 -1.36 -22.87
N GLU A 278 -18.40 -0.16 -22.61
CA GLU A 278 -19.45 0.45 -23.43
C GLU A 278 -19.01 0.67 -24.88
N LEU A 279 -17.78 1.18 -25.09
CA LEU A 279 -17.29 1.54 -26.43
C LEU A 279 -16.96 0.33 -27.29
N PHE A 280 -16.36 -0.72 -26.71
CA PHE A 280 -15.78 -1.81 -27.49
C PHE A 280 -16.60 -3.12 -27.45
N THR A 281 -17.45 -3.28 -26.45
CA THR A 281 -18.36 -4.43 -26.37
C THR A 281 -19.83 -4.07 -26.65
N GLY A 282 -20.19 -2.80 -26.55
CA GLY A 282 -21.55 -2.32 -26.62
C GLY A 282 -22.42 -2.66 -25.39
N HIS A 283 -21.81 -3.27 -24.37
CA HIS A 283 -22.48 -3.69 -23.14
C HIS A 283 -21.73 -3.18 -21.93
N ILE A 284 -22.44 -3.04 -20.82
CA ILE A 284 -21.88 -2.66 -19.53
C ILE A 284 -22.08 -3.80 -18.54
N SER A 285 -21.08 -4.05 -17.70
CA SER A 285 -21.10 -5.17 -16.76
C SER A 285 -21.06 -4.73 -15.30
N THR A 286 -21.24 -5.66 -14.40
CA THR A 286 -21.06 -5.43 -12.95
C THR A 286 -19.57 -5.37 -12.54
N GLY A 287 -18.64 -5.60 -13.47
CA GLY A 287 -17.19 -5.55 -13.21
C GLY A 287 -16.76 -4.20 -12.66
N ALA A 288 -17.30 -3.10 -13.20
CA ALA A 288 -17.00 -1.74 -12.80
C ALA A 288 -17.62 -1.28 -11.46
N MET A 289 -18.25 -2.17 -10.68
CA MET A 289 -18.97 -1.74 -9.46
C MET A 289 -18.04 -1.07 -8.43
N ASN A 290 -16.85 -1.61 -8.22
CA ASN A 290 -15.87 -1.03 -7.30
C ASN A 290 -15.34 0.33 -7.80
N ASP A 291 -15.09 0.44 -9.10
CA ASP A 291 -14.57 1.68 -9.70
C ASP A 291 -15.60 2.79 -9.63
N LEU A 292 -16.87 2.47 -9.88
CA LEU A 292 -17.99 3.41 -9.71
C LEU A 292 -18.15 3.83 -8.24
N GLU A 293 -18.02 2.89 -7.29
CA GLU A 293 -18.07 3.22 -5.86
C GLU A 293 -16.96 4.19 -5.48
N ARG A 294 -15.74 3.93 -5.91
CA ARG A 294 -14.57 4.78 -5.64
C ARG A 294 -14.71 6.15 -6.30
N ALA A 295 -15.10 6.20 -7.57
CA ALA A 295 -15.33 7.44 -8.30
C ALA A 295 -16.42 8.30 -7.63
N THR A 296 -17.55 7.69 -7.24
CA THR A 296 -18.63 8.38 -6.54
C THR A 296 -18.19 8.92 -5.17
N LYS A 297 -17.46 8.12 -4.38
CA LYS A 297 -16.90 8.56 -3.09
C LYS A 297 -15.94 9.73 -3.26
N SER A 298 -15.07 9.69 -4.27
CA SER A 298 -14.15 10.78 -4.58
C SER A 298 -14.89 12.05 -4.96
N ALA A 299 -15.85 11.97 -5.88
CA ALA A 299 -16.67 13.10 -6.29
C ALA A 299 -17.45 13.69 -5.10
N PHE A 300 -18.05 12.85 -4.26
CA PHE A 300 -18.72 13.30 -3.04
C PHE A 300 -17.75 14.00 -2.08
N GLY A 301 -16.56 13.46 -1.91
CA GLY A 301 -15.50 14.07 -1.09
C GLY A 301 -15.10 15.45 -1.60
N MET A 302 -14.94 15.61 -2.92
CA MET A 302 -14.62 16.89 -3.56
C MET A 302 -15.70 17.94 -3.30
N VAL A 303 -16.98 17.56 -3.46
CA VAL A 303 -18.12 18.49 -3.34
C VAL A 303 -18.44 18.80 -1.88
N ALA A 304 -18.59 17.76 -1.05
CA ALA A 304 -19.13 17.91 0.31
C ALA A 304 -18.09 18.22 1.37
N TYR A 305 -16.83 17.77 1.20
CA TYR A 305 -15.79 17.92 2.23
C TYR A 305 -14.68 18.89 1.84
N ALA A 306 -14.25 18.87 0.58
CA ALA A 306 -13.14 19.72 0.12
C ALA A 306 -13.60 21.07 -0.45
N GLY A 307 -14.90 21.30 -0.65
CA GLY A 307 -15.45 22.55 -1.19
C GLY A 307 -14.94 22.88 -2.60
N MET A 308 -14.66 21.84 -3.42
CA MET A 308 -14.08 21.98 -4.77
C MET A 308 -15.15 22.09 -5.88
N SER A 309 -16.42 22.30 -5.54
CA SER A 309 -17.52 22.51 -6.47
C SER A 309 -17.78 23.98 -6.70
N ASP A 310 -18.15 24.35 -7.94
CA ASP A 310 -18.48 25.73 -8.30
C ASP A 310 -19.79 26.21 -7.64
N ARG A 311 -20.73 25.30 -7.36
CA ARG A 311 -22.03 25.62 -6.72
C ARG A 311 -21.95 25.62 -5.19
N LEU A 312 -20.97 24.94 -4.61
CA LEU A 312 -20.72 24.86 -3.17
C LEU A 312 -19.25 25.15 -2.86
N PRO A 313 -18.72 26.33 -3.20
CA PRO A 313 -17.29 26.62 -3.02
C PRO A 313 -16.96 26.88 -1.55
N ASN A 314 -15.79 26.40 -1.12
CA ASN A 314 -15.21 26.74 0.19
C ASN A 314 -16.08 26.32 1.40
N ILE A 315 -16.94 25.32 1.23
CA ILE A 315 -17.78 24.78 2.31
C ILE A 315 -17.34 23.33 2.59
N CYS A 316 -17.24 22.98 3.86
CA CYS A 316 -16.98 21.63 4.34
C CYS A 316 -18.15 21.17 5.20
N TYR A 317 -18.88 20.19 4.74
CA TYR A 317 -19.92 19.51 5.50
C TYR A 317 -19.35 18.33 6.25
N TYR A 318 -18.49 18.61 7.24
CA TYR A 318 -17.85 17.59 8.06
C TYR A 318 -18.91 16.83 8.86
N ASN A 319 -18.99 15.51 8.65
CA ASN A 319 -19.87 14.66 9.42
C ASN A 319 -19.21 14.31 10.76
N ASN A 320 -19.55 15.03 11.80
CA ASN A 320 -19.18 14.69 13.16
C ASN A 320 -19.85 13.35 13.50
N GLN A 321 -19.10 12.29 13.74
CA GLN A 321 -19.62 10.94 14.05
C GLN A 321 -20.57 10.91 15.27
N GLU A 322 -20.66 11.99 16.04
CA GLU A 322 -21.62 12.17 17.15
C GLU A 322 -23.10 12.23 16.66
N TYR A 323 -23.36 12.52 15.38
CA TYR A 323 -24.71 12.66 14.80
C TYR A 323 -24.94 11.73 13.62
N GLN A 324 -24.76 10.41 13.83
CA GLN A 324 -24.89 9.40 12.77
C GLN A 324 -26.26 9.36 12.04
N PHE A 325 -27.28 10.07 12.54
CA PHE A 325 -28.64 10.01 12.00
C PHE A 325 -29.15 11.31 11.36
N GLN A 326 -28.34 12.39 11.36
CA GLN A 326 -28.74 13.65 10.72
C GLN A 326 -27.66 14.16 9.77
N ARG A 327 -28.06 14.46 8.54
CA ARG A 327 -27.19 15.12 7.57
C ARG A 327 -26.92 16.55 8.06
N PRO A 328 -25.67 17.06 7.97
CA PRO A 328 -25.31 18.42 8.44
C PRO A 328 -25.79 19.53 7.49
N TYR A 329 -26.65 19.23 6.52
CA TYR A 329 -27.14 20.15 5.51
C TYR A 329 -28.62 19.90 5.17
N SER A 330 -29.26 20.93 4.59
CA SER A 330 -30.67 20.89 4.19
C SER A 330 -30.91 19.99 2.98
N GLU A 331 -32.18 19.60 2.73
CA GLU A 331 -32.55 18.83 1.54
C GLU A 331 -32.23 19.56 0.23
N THR A 332 -32.33 20.90 0.24
CA THR A 332 -31.94 21.72 -0.93
C THR A 332 -30.45 21.59 -1.22
N THR A 333 -29.60 21.62 -0.18
CA THR A 333 -28.16 21.43 -0.31
C THR A 333 -27.85 19.99 -0.71
N ALA A 334 -28.55 18.98 -0.17
CA ALA A 334 -28.40 17.60 -0.57
C ALA A 334 -28.60 17.42 -2.09
N LYS A 335 -29.66 18.04 -2.64
CA LYS A 335 -29.91 18.01 -4.08
C LYS A 335 -28.79 18.66 -4.89
N ILE A 336 -28.20 19.77 -4.41
CA ILE A 336 -27.08 20.41 -5.09
C ILE A 336 -25.85 19.48 -5.06
N ILE A 337 -25.58 18.82 -3.93
CA ILE A 337 -24.48 17.85 -3.83
C ILE A 337 -24.70 16.70 -4.82
N ASP A 338 -25.89 16.12 -4.87
CA ASP A 338 -26.23 15.03 -5.79
C ASP A 338 -26.04 15.46 -7.26
N ASP A 339 -26.53 16.65 -7.64
CA ASP A 339 -26.39 17.21 -8.99
C ASP A 339 -24.90 17.40 -9.37
N GLU A 340 -24.09 17.98 -8.46
CA GLU A 340 -22.65 18.22 -8.70
C GLU A 340 -21.85 16.92 -8.77
N VAL A 341 -22.13 15.96 -7.89
CA VAL A 341 -21.48 14.63 -7.93
C VAL A 341 -21.79 13.92 -9.25
N LEU A 342 -23.07 13.92 -9.64
CA LEU A 342 -23.50 13.32 -10.91
C LEU A 342 -22.81 14.00 -12.11
N LYS A 343 -22.71 15.32 -12.08
CA LYS A 343 -22.03 16.10 -13.12
C LYS A 343 -20.56 15.72 -13.21
N LEU A 344 -19.82 15.73 -12.10
CA LEU A 344 -18.38 15.39 -12.07
C LEU A 344 -18.13 13.98 -12.64
N VAL A 345 -18.89 12.98 -12.17
CA VAL A 345 -18.73 11.60 -12.64
C VAL A 345 -19.03 11.48 -14.13
N ASN A 346 -20.08 12.16 -14.64
CA ASN A 346 -20.44 12.11 -16.05
C ASN A 346 -19.43 12.87 -16.94
N ASP A 347 -18.91 14.00 -16.48
CA ASP A 347 -17.91 14.78 -17.22
C ASP A 347 -16.62 13.96 -17.38
N GLU A 348 -16.13 13.33 -16.30
CA GLU A 348 -14.95 12.47 -16.35
C GLU A 348 -15.19 11.17 -17.13
N TYR A 349 -16.41 10.63 -17.08
CA TYR A 349 -16.77 9.48 -17.91
C TYR A 349 -16.76 9.82 -19.41
N ALA A 350 -17.26 11.00 -19.78
CA ALA A 350 -17.21 11.47 -21.15
C ALA A 350 -15.75 11.72 -21.61
N ARG A 351 -14.90 12.26 -20.72
CA ARG A 351 -13.46 12.44 -20.96
C ARG A 351 -12.77 11.10 -21.18
N ALA A 352 -13.02 10.10 -20.33
CA ALA A 352 -12.47 8.75 -20.51
C ALA A 352 -12.85 8.13 -21.84
N LYS A 353 -14.12 8.29 -22.27
CA LYS A 353 -14.59 7.81 -23.59
C LYS A 353 -13.91 8.54 -24.75
N THR A 354 -13.60 9.81 -24.60
CA THR A 354 -12.87 10.58 -25.63
C THR A 354 -11.46 10.06 -25.77
N LEU A 355 -10.71 9.91 -24.66
CA LEU A 355 -9.35 9.35 -24.65
C LEU A 355 -9.29 7.95 -25.26
N LEU A 356 -10.25 7.07 -24.91
CA LEU A 356 -10.33 5.74 -25.47
C LEU A 356 -10.62 5.70 -26.96
N LYS A 357 -11.41 6.64 -27.49
CA LYS A 357 -11.65 6.75 -28.93
C LYS A 357 -10.42 7.24 -29.69
N GLU A 358 -9.71 8.23 -29.14
CA GLU A 358 -8.47 8.76 -29.72
C GLU A 358 -7.37 7.70 -29.78
N HIS A 359 -7.32 6.82 -28.77
CA HIS A 359 -6.31 5.79 -28.63
C HIS A 359 -6.83 4.36 -28.85
N ALA A 360 -7.96 4.20 -29.57
CA ALA A 360 -8.65 2.93 -29.75
C ALA A 360 -7.77 1.80 -30.32
N LYS A 361 -6.84 2.12 -31.23
CA LYS A 361 -5.93 1.13 -31.80
C LYS A 361 -5.01 0.53 -30.74
N GLY A 362 -4.35 1.38 -29.94
CA GLY A 362 -3.45 0.93 -28.89
C GLY A 362 -4.19 0.21 -27.76
N HIS A 363 -5.39 0.70 -27.39
CA HIS A 363 -6.26 0.00 -26.41
C HIS A 363 -6.58 -1.43 -26.85
N ASN A 364 -6.98 -1.64 -28.12
CA ASN A 364 -7.26 -2.98 -28.61
C ASN A 364 -6.01 -3.86 -28.65
N GLU A 365 -4.85 -3.30 -28.99
CA GLU A 365 -3.57 -4.02 -28.97
C GLU A 365 -3.20 -4.45 -27.55
N LEU A 366 -3.40 -3.59 -26.54
CA LEU A 366 -3.24 -3.96 -25.13
C LEU A 366 -4.18 -5.09 -24.71
N ALA A 367 -5.46 -5.02 -25.09
CA ALA A 367 -6.44 -6.04 -24.76
C ALA A 367 -6.07 -7.40 -25.36
N GLU A 368 -5.63 -7.46 -26.61
CA GLU A 368 -5.17 -8.70 -27.27
C GLU A 368 -3.87 -9.22 -26.60
N LEU A 369 -2.99 -8.35 -26.19
CA LEU A 369 -1.78 -8.73 -25.46
C LEU A 369 -2.15 -9.33 -24.08
N LEU A 370 -3.13 -8.74 -23.37
CA LEU A 370 -3.67 -9.30 -22.12
C LEU A 370 -4.34 -10.66 -22.33
N MET A 371 -5.09 -10.85 -23.42
CA MET A 371 -5.67 -12.16 -23.75
C MET A 371 -4.61 -13.25 -23.92
N THR A 372 -3.44 -12.88 -24.44
CA THR A 372 -2.35 -13.82 -24.74
C THR A 372 -1.43 -14.06 -23.54
N ARG A 373 -1.03 -13.00 -22.83
CA ARG A 373 -0.03 -13.07 -21.75
C ARG A 373 -0.63 -13.07 -20.35
N GLU A 374 -1.91 -12.69 -20.20
CA GLU A 374 -2.66 -12.52 -18.95
C GLU A 374 -2.10 -11.43 -18.00
N VAL A 375 -0.83 -11.08 -18.14
CA VAL A 375 -0.15 -10.00 -17.40
C VAL A 375 0.71 -9.19 -18.37
N ILE A 376 0.61 -7.87 -18.31
CA ILE A 376 1.46 -6.91 -19.04
C ILE A 376 2.04 -5.91 -18.05
N PHE A 377 3.18 -5.32 -18.41
CA PHE A 377 3.90 -4.35 -17.59
C PHE A 377 3.91 -2.97 -18.24
N ALA A 378 4.36 -1.94 -17.51
CA ALA A 378 4.44 -0.59 -18.01
C ALA A 378 5.25 -0.47 -19.31
N GLU A 379 6.30 -1.28 -19.47
CA GLU A 379 7.15 -1.32 -20.67
C GLU A 379 6.37 -1.78 -21.92
N ASP A 380 5.38 -2.69 -21.75
CA ASP A 380 4.52 -3.12 -22.84
C ASP A 380 3.58 -1.97 -23.28
N VAL A 381 3.09 -1.20 -22.31
CA VAL A 381 2.22 -0.04 -22.55
C VAL A 381 3.02 1.08 -23.23
N GLU A 382 4.24 1.33 -22.77
CA GLU A 382 5.16 2.29 -23.39
C GLU A 382 5.50 1.91 -24.84
N ARG A 383 5.68 0.63 -25.12
CA ARG A 383 5.93 0.15 -26.50
C ARG A 383 4.76 0.45 -27.45
N ILE A 384 3.52 0.40 -26.95
CA ILE A 384 2.31 0.60 -27.77
C ILE A 384 1.99 2.09 -27.92
N PHE A 385 2.04 2.86 -26.83
CA PHE A 385 1.64 4.28 -26.81
C PHE A 385 2.80 5.27 -26.90
N GLY A 386 4.04 4.79 -26.78
CA GLY A 386 5.21 5.63 -26.62
C GLY A 386 5.44 6.03 -25.17
N LYS A 387 6.55 6.73 -24.92
CA LYS A 387 6.91 7.18 -23.56
C LYS A 387 5.81 8.08 -23.00
N ARG A 388 5.47 7.85 -21.73
CA ARG A 388 4.51 8.71 -21.02
C ARG A 388 5.01 10.16 -21.04
N PRO A 389 4.18 11.13 -21.45
CA PRO A 389 4.63 12.51 -21.61
C PRO A 389 4.91 13.25 -20.30
N TRP A 390 4.56 12.65 -19.16
CA TRP A 390 4.65 13.24 -17.83
C TRP A 390 5.66 12.49 -16.96
N VAL A 391 6.50 13.23 -16.21
CA VAL A 391 7.44 12.68 -15.24
C VAL A 391 6.68 12.37 -13.94
N SER A 392 6.93 11.22 -13.31
CA SER A 392 6.32 10.91 -12.02
C SER A 392 7.02 11.68 -10.89
N ARG A 393 6.25 12.10 -9.87
CA ARG A 393 6.81 12.77 -8.69
C ARG A 393 7.84 11.89 -7.96
N SER A 394 7.67 10.58 -8.00
CA SER A 394 8.66 9.65 -7.43
C SER A 394 10.00 9.70 -8.16
N GLU A 395 9.99 9.95 -9.47
CA GLU A 395 11.22 10.17 -10.25
C GLU A 395 11.83 11.52 -9.93
N GLU A 396 11.02 12.58 -9.83
CA GLU A 396 11.49 13.92 -9.41
C GLU A 396 12.14 13.90 -8.03
N ILE A 397 11.53 13.23 -7.04
CA ILE A 397 12.07 13.10 -5.68
C ILE A 397 13.40 12.35 -5.68
N ILE A 398 13.54 11.33 -6.52
CA ILE A 398 14.79 10.57 -6.63
C ILE A 398 15.86 11.41 -7.30
N GLU A 399 15.53 12.16 -8.35
CA GLU A 399 16.45 13.07 -9.01
C GLU A 399 16.91 14.19 -8.06
N ASP A 400 15.99 14.79 -7.29
CA ASP A 400 16.32 15.84 -6.31
C ASP A 400 17.16 15.32 -5.12
N ASN A 401 16.94 14.07 -4.68
CA ASN A 401 17.69 13.45 -3.59
C ASN A 401 18.96 12.72 -4.07
N THR A 402 19.18 12.59 -5.36
CA THR A 402 20.41 12.03 -5.91
C THR A 402 21.50 13.10 -5.80
N PRO A 403 22.59 12.90 -5.03
CA PRO A 403 23.65 13.89 -4.91
C PRO A 403 24.18 14.23 -6.32
N LYS A 404 24.14 15.53 -6.68
CA LYS A 404 24.68 15.94 -7.98
C LYS A 404 26.16 15.60 -8.03
N LEU A 405 26.65 15.17 -9.18
CA LEU A 405 28.04 14.75 -9.37
C LEU A 405 29.03 15.81 -8.85
N GLU A 406 28.61 17.07 -8.85
CA GLU A 406 29.40 18.22 -8.39
C GLU A 406 29.56 18.27 -6.85
N ASP A 407 28.60 17.68 -6.12
CA ASP A 407 28.59 17.69 -4.65
C ASP A 407 29.22 16.43 -4.03
N MET A 408 29.59 15.47 -4.86
CA MET A 408 30.22 14.23 -4.40
C MET A 408 31.71 14.37 -4.15
N PRO A 409 32.29 13.67 -3.15
CA PRO A 409 33.74 13.60 -2.94
C PRO A 409 34.45 13.15 -4.23
N GLU A 410 35.62 13.71 -4.49
CA GLU A 410 36.37 13.51 -5.74
C GLU A 410 36.68 12.03 -6.05
N VAL A 411 36.88 11.22 -5.01
CA VAL A 411 37.07 9.75 -5.11
C VAL A 411 35.82 9.04 -5.66
N VAL A 412 34.62 9.47 -5.26
CA VAL A 412 33.35 8.88 -5.71
C VAL A 412 33.04 9.31 -7.15
N ARG A 413 33.35 10.57 -7.50
CA ARG A 413 33.23 11.08 -8.88
C ARG A 413 34.13 10.31 -9.87
N GLN A 414 35.32 9.94 -9.41
CA GLN A 414 36.28 9.22 -10.24
C GLN A 414 35.87 7.74 -10.43
N ALA A 415 35.36 7.11 -9.38
CA ALA A 415 34.85 5.75 -9.44
C ALA A 415 33.59 5.61 -10.32
N GLN A 416 32.69 6.60 -10.30
CA GLN A 416 31.52 6.63 -11.20
C GLN A 416 31.91 6.81 -12.67
N LYS A 417 32.86 7.71 -12.97
CA LYS A 417 33.38 7.88 -14.34
C LYS A 417 34.02 6.61 -14.88
N GLU A 418 34.81 5.92 -14.04
CA GLU A 418 35.43 4.65 -14.42
C GLU A 418 34.38 3.55 -14.66
N HIS A 419 33.29 3.56 -13.89
CA HIS A 419 32.17 2.63 -14.07
C HIS A 419 31.39 2.91 -15.36
N GLU A 420 31.04 4.18 -15.63
CA GLU A 420 30.40 4.60 -16.87
C GLU A 420 31.24 4.31 -18.13
N GLU A 421 32.56 4.56 -18.05
CA GLU A 421 33.49 4.20 -19.11
C GLU A 421 33.60 2.68 -19.32
N SER A 422 33.50 1.90 -18.26
CA SER A 422 33.48 0.43 -18.31
C SER A 422 32.20 -0.08 -18.98
N LEU A 423 31.04 0.47 -18.62
CA LEU A 423 29.76 0.15 -19.25
C LEU A 423 29.72 0.56 -20.73
N ALA A 424 30.24 1.73 -21.06
CA ALA A 424 30.35 2.19 -22.45
C ALA A 424 31.29 1.30 -23.28
N LYS A 425 32.37 0.79 -22.70
CA LYS A 425 33.27 -0.17 -23.35
C LYS A 425 32.63 -1.54 -23.53
N GLN A 426 31.81 -2.01 -22.59
CA GLN A 426 31.04 -3.24 -22.74
C GLN A 426 29.94 -3.14 -23.80
N ALA A 427 29.29 -1.99 -23.91
CA ALA A 427 28.28 -1.72 -24.93
C ALA A 427 28.86 -1.54 -26.35
N ALA A 428 30.16 -1.22 -26.47
CA ALA A 428 30.85 -1.02 -27.72
C ALA A 428 31.55 -2.27 -28.26
N LEU A 429 31.48 -3.43 -27.61
CA LEU A 429 32.00 -4.69 -28.12
C LEU A 429 31.05 -5.22 -29.21
N PRO A 430 31.54 -5.46 -30.44
CA PRO A 430 30.71 -6.01 -31.52
C PRO A 430 30.33 -7.44 -31.17
N THR A 431 29.02 -7.74 -31.28
CA THR A 431 28.48 -9.10 -31.24
C THR A 431 28.89 -9.82 -32.53
N ASP A 432 30.09 -10.39 -32.52
CA ASP A 432 30.57 -11.30 -33.57
C ASP A 432 30.28 -12.73 -33.12
N THR A 433 29.15 -13.27 -33.52
CA THR A 433 28.95 -14.71 -33.71
C THR A 433 27.79 -14.94 -34.68
N ALA A 434 28.12 -14.85 -35.95
CA ALA A 434 27.38 -15.57 -36.98
C ALA A 434 28.37 -16.42 -37.76
N GLU A 435 28.00 -17.69 -37.96
CA GLU A 435 28.46 -18.62 -38.98
C GLU A 435 29.86 -19.21 -38.87
N LYS A 436 29.93 -20.48 -38.55
CA LYS A 436 30.60 -21.51 -39.40
C LYS A 436 29.93 -22.87 -39.22
N ALA A 437 29.17 -23.22 -40.23
CA ALA A 437 28.91 -24.61 -40.60
C ALA A 437 30.17 -25.14 -41.29
N ASP A 438 30.53 -26.40 -40.98
CA ASP A 438 31.19 -27.37 -41.89
C ASP A 438 31.22 -28.70 -41.15
N ASP A 439 30.42 -29.64 -41.56
CA ASP A 439 30.62 -30.77 -42.45
C ASP A 439 31.90 -31.60 -42.18
N ASN A 440 31.74 -32.79 -41.60
CA ASN A 440 32.37 -34.00 -42.11
C ASN A 440 31.90 -35.29 -41.44
N THR A 441 31.17 -36.06 -42.22
CA THR A 441 31.14 -37.52 -42.52
C THR A 441 31.65 -38.55 -41.50
N SER A 442 30.74 -39.49 -41.27
CA SER A 442 30.93 -40.96 -41.31
C SER A 442 31.80 -41.66 -40.25
N GLU A 443 31.15 -42.50 -39.49
CA GLU A 443 31.31 -43.96 -39.54
C GLU A 443 30.43 -44.68 -38.49
N LYS A 444 29.65 -45.65 -38.97
CA LYS A 444 29.03 -46.76 -38.22
C LYS A 444 29.91 -48.00 -38.47
N PRO A 445 29.67 -49.17 -37.86
CA PRO A 445 28.97 -49.60 -36.65
C PRO A 445 29.79 -50.66 -35.87
N THR A 446 29.33 -51.15 -34.74
CA THR A 446 29.22 -52.58 -34.42
C THR A 446 28.40 -52.87 -33.18
N ASP A 447 27.52 -53.84 -33.36
CA ASP A 447 26.72 -54.57 -32.39
C ASP A 447 27.50 -55.06 -31.16
N ASP A 448 26.85 -55.09 -29.99
CA ASP A 448 26.66 -56.40 -29.33
C ASP A 448 25.52 -56.35 -28.30
N LYS A 449 24.77 -57.45 -28.34
CA LYS A 449 23.61 -57.79 -27.52
C LYS A 449 24.02 -58.14 -26.10
N THR A 450 23.16 -57.86 -25.13
CA THR A 450 22.57 -58.94 -24.29
C THR A 450 21.56 -58.34 -23.30
N GLU A 451 20.35 -58.81 -23.40
CA GLU A 451 19.28 -58.88 -22.39
C GLU A 451 19.55 -60.00 -21.37
N PRO A 452 18.63 -60.28 -20.45
CA PRO A 452 18.10 -59.56 -19.26
C PRO A 452 18.29 -60.40 -17.97
N THR A 453 17.88 -59.89 -16.81
CA THR A 453 17.13 -60.68 -15.79
C THR A 453 16.69 -59.80 -14.59
N GLU A 454 15.43 -59.93 -14.34
CA GLU A 454 14.61 -59.83 -13.12
C GLU A 454 15.34 -59.91 -11.76
N LYS A 455 15.00 -58.98 -10.88
CA LYS A 455 14.21 -59.28 -9.65
C LYS A 455 13.69 -57.99 -9.05
#